data_76a1fcdb90a7b6cec1bd1e4af0e4afd9
#
_entry.id   76a1fcdb90a7b6cec1bd1e4af0e4afd9
#
_cell.length_a   1.000
_cell.length_b   1.000
_cell.length_c   1.000
_cell.angle_alpha   90.00
_cell.angle_beta   90.00
_cell.angle_gamma   90.00
#
_symmetry.space_group_name_H-M   'P 1'
#
loop_
_entity.id
_entity.type
_entity.pdbx_description
1 polymer ?
#
loop_
_entity_poly.entity_id
_entity_poly.type
_entity_poly.pdbx_seq_one_letter_code
_entity_poly.pdbx_strand_id
1 'polypeptide(L)'
;MIPAMPRATLYVREGCHLCEEASVLLDDMLGSDGWDAIDIETDDDLLLRYAHRIPVLIVDGRERAELVITRPDLEEVFADR
;
A
#
# COMPACT_ATOMS: atom_id res chain seq x y z
N MET A 1 11.39 14.65 -19.56
CA MET A 1 10.21 14.28 -18.82
C MET A 1 10.42 12.97 -18.06
N ILE A 2 10.02 12.94 -16.82
CA ILE A 2 10.22 11.78 -16.01
C ILE A 2 9.12 10.75 -16.31
N PRO A 3 9.49 9.52 -16.60
CA PRO A 3 8.46 8.51 -16.83
C PRO A 3 7.62 8.33 -15.59
N ALA A 4 6.33 8.15 -15.81
CA ALA A 4 5.41 7.96 -14.70
C ALA A 4 5.68 6.61 -14.07
N MET A 5 6.16 6.61 -12.84
CA MET A 5 6.20 5.40 -12.06
C MET A 5 4.90 5.29 -11.29
N PRO A 6 4.40 4.08 -11.06
CA PRO A 6 3.21 3.93 -10.25
C PRO A 6 3.45 4.56 -8.88
N ARG A 7 2.58 5.45 -8.48
CA ARG A 7 2.66 5.99 -7.14
C ARG A 7 1.87 5.08 -6.22
N ALA A 8 2.60 4.30 -5.46
CA ALA A 8 2.01 3.34 -4.55
C ALA A 8 2.13 3.83 -3.12
N THR A 9 1.01 3.86 -2.42
CA THR A 9 0.95 4.23 -1.02
C THR A 9 0.26 3.12 -0.26
N LEU A 10 0.85 2.70 0.84
CA LEU A 10 0.24 1.71 1.71
C LEU A 10 -0.18 2.38 3.01
N TYR A 11 -1.46 2.35 3.32
CA TYR A 11 -1.93 2.81 4.62
C TYR A 11 -1.74 1.71 5.63
N VAL A 12 -1.06 2.04 6.72
CA VAL A 12 -0.62 1.05 7.71
C VAL A 12 -0.91 1.57 9.11
N ARG A 13 -0.68 0.70 10.09
CA ARG A 13 -0.80 1.06 11.49
C ARG A 13 0.24 0.26 12.25
N GLU A 14 0.79 0.84 13.31
CA GLU A 14 1.76 0.15 14.14
C GLU A 14 1.12 -1.10 14.74
N GLY A 15 1.88 -2.18 14.81
CA GLY A 15 1.38 -3.43 15.34
C GLY A 15 0.53 -4.24 14.38
N CYS A 16 0.45 -3.86 13.13
CA CYS A 16 -0.35 -4.55 12.14
C CYS A 16 0.50 -5.56 11.39
N HIS A 17 0.30 -6.85 11.68
CA HIS A 17 1.10 -7.90 11.06
C HIS A 17 0.87 -7.98 9.54
N LEU A 18 -0.36 -7.84 9.11
CA LEU A 18 -0.68 -7.86 7.67
C LEU A 18 -0.04 -6.68 6.95
N CYS A 19 0.07 -5.55 7.64
CA CYS A 19 0.75 -4.37 7.07
C CYS A 19 2.23 -4.65 6.86
N GLU A 20 2.85 -5.35 7.83
CA GLU A 20 4.26 -5.71 7.71
C GLU A 20 4.48 -6.66 6.55
N GLU A 21 3.61 -7.63 6.37
CA GLU A 21 3.72 -8.57 5.25
C GLU A 21 3.59 -7.85 3.91
N ALA A 22 2.63 -6.95 3.80
CA ALA A 22 2.45 -6.19 2.57
C ALA A 22 3.66 -5.30 2.28
N SER A 23 4.23 -4.72 3.34
CA SER A 23 5.42 -3.87 3.19
C SER A 23 6.61 -4.64 2.63
N VAL A 24 6.81 -5.86 3.11
CA VAL A 24 7.91 -6.70 2.62
C VAL A 24 7.72 -7.00 1.13
N LEU A 25 6.49 -7.31 0.72
CA LEU A 25 6.20 -7.58 -0.69
C LEU A 25 6.45 -6.35 -1.55
N LEU A 26 6.02 -5.17 -1.09
CA LEU A 26 6.21 -3.94 -1.86
C LEU A 26 7.69 -3.60 -1.98
N ASP A 27 8.47 -3.78 -0.90
CA ASP A 27 9.90 -3.57 -0.96
C ASP A 27 10.55 -4.50 -1.99
N ASP A 28 10.11 -5.75 -2.02
CA ASP A 28 10.67 -6.73 -2.94
C ASP A 28 10.34 -6.39 -4.39
N MET A 29 9.13 -5.91 -4.65
CA MET A 29 8.67 -5.68 -6.02
C MET A 29 9.02 -4.30 -6.54
N LEU A 30 9.03 -3.29 -5.69
CA LEU A 30 9.22 -1.90 -6.12
C LEU A 30 10.51 -1.28 -5.58
N GLY A 31 11.17 -1.93 -4.63
CA GLY A 31 12.27 -1.34 -3.90
C GLY A 31 11.75 -0.42 -2.80
N SER A 32 12.60 -0.15 -1.81
CA SER A 32 12.17 0.64 -0.65
C SER A 32 11.85 2.08 -1.02
N ASP A 33 12.38 2.58 -2.14
CA ASP A 33 12.10 3.95 -2.60
C ASP A 33 10.94 4.00 -3.59
N GLY A 34 10.36 2.86 -3.93
CA GLY A 34 9.33 2.79 -4.97
C GLY A 34 7.91 2.95 -4.46
N TRP A 35 7.73 3.12 -3.15
CA TRP A 35 6.40 3.25 -2.55
C TRP A 35 6.50 3.98 -1.23
N ASP A 36 5.37 4.45 -0.72
CA ASP A 36 5.31 5.19 0.54
C ASP A 36 4.39 4.50 1.52
N ALA A 37 4.72 4.58 2.80
CA ALA A 37 3.85 4.11 3.87
C ALA A 37 3.29 5.32 4.60
N ILE A 38 2.01 5.29 4.90
CA ILE A 38 1.36 6.33 5.70
C ILE A 38 0.67 5.67 6.88
N ASP A 39 1.03 6.09 8.08
CA ASP A 39 0.40 5.61 9.31
C ASP A 39 -0.94 6.32 9.45
N ILE A 40 -2.03 5.55 9.48
CA ILE A 40 -3.36 6.15 9.55
C ILE A 40 -3.62 6.86 10.87
N GLU A 41 -2.82 6.59 11.90
CA GLU A 41 -2.99 7.27 13.19
C GLU A 41 -2.51 8.71 13.17
N THR A 42 -1.85 9.13 12.09
CA THR A 42 -1.41 10.52 11.96
C THR A 42 -2.53 11.45 11.47
N ASP A 43 -3.68 10.89 11.12
CA ASP A 43 -4.77 11.68 10.57
C ASP A 43 -6.10 11.03 10.97
N ASP A 44 -6.96 11.79 11.65
CA ASP A 44 -8.23 11.26 12.14
C ASP A 44 -9.14 10.76 11.03
N ASP A 45 -9.14 11.43 9.88
CA ASP A 45 -9.96 10.99 8.75
C ASP A 45 -9.49 9.64 8.22
N LEU A 46 -8.18 9.45 8.13
CA LEU A 46 -7.63 8.18 7.69
C LEU A 46 -7.96 7.08 8.68
N LEU A 47 -7.85 7.39 9.97
CA LEU A 47 -8.15 6.42 11.01
C LEU A 47 -9.60 5.97 10.92
N LEU A 48 -10.52 6.91 10.81
CA LEU A 48 -11.94 6.58 10.69
C LEU A 48 -12.25 5.77 9.44
N ARG A 49 -11.59 6.09 8.34
CA ARG A 49 -11.88 5.47 7.05
C ARG A 49 -11.27 4.07 6.92
N TYR A 50 -10.07 3.87 7.46
CA TYR A 50 -9.30 2.67 7.15
C TYR A 50 -8.96 1.77 8.34
N ALA A 51 -9.35 2.12 9.56
CA ALA A 51 -8.93 1.39 10.76
C ALA A 51 -9.19 -0.12 10.68
N HIS A 52 -10.29 -0.52 10.05
CA HIS A 52 -10.67 -1.93 9.95
C HIS A 52 -10.35 -2.53 8.58
N ARG A 53 -9.64 -1.79 7.74
CA ARG A 53 -9.35 -2.22 6.38
C ARG A 53 -7.87 -2.34 6.07
N ILE A 54 -7.02 -1.88 6.97
CA ILE A 54 -5.57 -1.88 6.73
C ILE A 54 -5.01 -3.29 6.67
N PRO A 55 -3.94 -3.50 5.88
CA PRO A 55 -3.33 -2.51 4.99
C PRO A 55 -4.21 -2.19 3.78
N VAL A 56 -4.15 -0.94 3.32
CA VAL A 56 -4.87 -0.53 2.11
C VAL A 56 -3.84 0.01 1.12
N LEU A 57 -3.81 -0.57 -0.06
CA LEU A 57 -2.89 -0.16 -1.11
C LEU A 57 -3.59 0.79 -2.07
N ILE A 58 -3.01 1.97 -2.20
CA ILE A 58 -3.49 2.99 -3.14
C ILE A 58 -2.45 3.08 -4.25
N VAL A 59 -2.88 2.98 -5.49
CA VAL A 59 -1.99 3.17 -6.65
C VAL A 59 -2.64 4.18 -7.57
N ASP A 60 -1.91 5.27 -7.84
CA ASP A 60 -2.37 6.36 -8.69
C ASP A 60 -3.72 6.90 -8.24
N GLY A 61 -3.92 7.01 -6.92
CA GLY A 61 -5.12 7.57 -6.34
C GLY A 61 -6.29 6.63 -6.20
N ARG A 62 -6.12 5.35 -6.50
CA ARG A 62 -7.19 4.35 -6.43
C ARG A 62 -6.87 3.27 -5.44
N GLU A 63 -7.87 2.82 -4.69
CA GLU A 63 -7.72 1.66 -3.82
C GLU A 63 -7.64 0.41 -4.69
N ARG A 64 -6.57 -0.33 -4.55
CA ARG A 64 -6.33 -1.50 -5.39
C ARG A 64 -6.31 -2.81 -4.60
N ALA A 65 -6.02 -2.78 -3.31
CA ALA A 65 -6.00 -3.99 -2.49
C ALA A 65 -6.16 -3.59 -1.03
N GLU A 66 -6.66 -4.52 -0.23
CA GLU A 66 -6.80 -4.28 1.20
C GLU A 66 -6.76 -5.58 1.99
N LEU A 67 -6.50 -5.47 3.29
CA LEU A 67 -6.48 -6.57 4.26
C LEU A 67 -5.38 -7.56 3.93
N VAL A 68 -5.67 -8.69 3.33
CA VAL A 68 -4.65 -9.67 2.97
C VAL A 68 -4.17 -9.36 1.56
N ILE A 69 -2.95 -8.85 1.45
CA ILE A 69 -2.37 -8.48 0.17
C ILE A 69 -1.28 -9.48 -0.16
N THR A 70 -1.45 -10.18 -1.26
CA THR A 70 -0.53 -11.25 -1.66
C THR A 70 0.29 -10.83 -2.88
N ARG A 71 1.35 -11.61 -3.16
CA ARG A 71 2.17 -11.34 -4.33
C ARG A 71 1.36 -11.40 -5.64
N PRO A 72 0.49 -12.40 -5.86
CA PRO A 72 -0.34 -12.37 -7.06
C PRO A 72 -1.22 -11.13 -7.18
N ASP A 73 -1.74 -10.63 -6.04
CA ASP A 73 -2.52 -9.40 -6.05
C ASP A 73 -1.68 -8.23 -6.58
N LEU A 74 -0.45 -8.11 -6.09
CA LEU A 74 0.43 -7.03 -6.50
C LEU A 74 0.88 -7.18 -7.95
N GLU A 75 1.13 -8.41 -8.38
CA GLU A 75 1.50 -8.67 -9.77
C GLU A 75 0.39 -8.19 -10.70
N GLU A 76 -0.85 -8.45 -10.34
CA GLU A 76 -1.98 -8.02 -11.14
C GLU A 76 -2.12 -6.49 -11.13
N VAL A 77 -1.98 -5.88 -9.96
CA VAL A 77 -2.08 -4.43 -9.83
C VAL A 77 -1.05 -3.72 -10.70
N PHE A 78 0.20 -4.18 -10.66
CA PHE A 78 1.27 -3.51 -11.38
C PHE A 78 1.43 -3.99 -12.82
N ALA A 79 0.80 -5.08 -13.20
CA ALA A 79 0.83 -5.57 -14.58
C ALA A 79 -0.04 -4.71 -15.49
N ASP A 80 -0.98 -3.97 -14.94
CA ASP A 80 -1.87 -3.09 -15.71
C ASP A 80 -1.18 -1.83 -16.21
N ARG A 81 0.10 -1.70 -15.98
CA ARG A 81 0.85 -0.46 -16.26
C ARG A 81 1.47 -0.45 -17.64
#